data_7383ea4759141beb385ab90e9c860d98
#
_entry.id   7383ea4759141beb385ab90e9c860d98
#
_cell.length_a   1.000
_cell.length_b   1.000
_cell.length_c   1.000
_cell.angle_alpha   90.00
_cell.angle_beta   90.00
_cell.angle_gamma   90.00
#
_symmetry.space_group_name_H-M   'P 1'
#
loop_
_entity.id
_entity.type
_entity.pdbx_description
1 polymer ?
#
loop_
_entity_poly.entity_id
_entity_poly.type
_entity_poly.pdbx_seq_one_letter_code
_entity_poly.pdbx_strand_id
1 'polypeptide(L)'
;MHTRYFDLRDTKGQQKVIEDQISAAADILRQGGLIGIPTETVYGLGANALDEDAVRKIFEAKGRPQDNPLIIHIPGPQWLPRYCEDVPPLAYTLARKFWPGPLTMILKRKKIIPDATTAGLDTVGVRCPDHQVTLAIIRESGV
;
A
#
# COMPACT_ATOMS: atom_id res chain seq x y z
N MET A 1 -1.95 9.02 21.83
CA MET A 1 -2.34 8.46 20.51
C MET A 1 -3.73 7.84 20.62
N HIS A 2 -4.63 8.17 19.70
CA HIS A 2 -5.98 7.58 19.68
C HIS A 2 -6.10 6.69 18.44
N THR A 3 -6.22 5.36 18.63
CA THR A 3 -6.36 4.39 17.54
C THR A 3 -7.85 4.13 17.31
N ARG A 4 -8.32 4.32 16.08
CA ARG A 4 -9.65 3.90 15.64
C ARG A 4 -9.59 2.43 15.22
N TYR A 5 -10.59 1.67 15.61
CA TYR A 5 -10.74 0.27 15.23
C TYR A 5 -11.90 0.11 14.26
N PHE A 6 -11.65 -0.56 13.13
CA PHE A 6 -12.64 -0.87 12.11
C PHE A 6 -12.85 -2.39 12.09
N ASP A 7 -14.05 -2.84 12.47
CA ASP A 7 -14.41 -4.25 12.39
C ASP A 7 -15.25 -4.50 11.13
N LEU A 8 -14.66 -5.21 10.17
CA LEU A 8 -15.29 -5.57 8.89
C LEU A 8 -15.69 -7.05 8.84
N ARG A 9 -15.61 -7.77 9.97
CA ARG A 9 -16.11 -9.13 10.10
C ARG A 9 -17.65 -9.09 10.25
N ASP A 10 -18.32 -10.14 9.84
CA ASP A 10 -19.79 -10.29 9.97
C ASP A 10 -20.65 -9.13 9.41
N THR A 11 -20.17 -8.48 8.37
CA THR A 11 -20.89 -7.36 7.73
C THR A 11 -21.87 -7.84 6.64
N LYS A 12 -22.35 -9.08 6.69
CA LYS A 12 -23.32 -9.61 5.73
C LYS A 12 -24.58 -8.72 5.68
N GLY A 13 -24.87 -8.16 4.50
CA GLY A 13 -26.02 -7.27 4.28
C GLY A 13 -25.83 -5.82 4.71
N GLN A 14 -24.62 -5.41 5.16
CA GLN A 14 -24.32 -4.07 5.62
C GLN A 14 -23.33 -3.34 4.68
N GLN A 15 -23.58 -3.38 3.38
CA GLN A 15 -22.68 -2.82 2.35
C GLN A 15 -22.30 -1.37 2.64
N LYS A 16 -23.25 -0.52 3.06
CA LYS A 16 -23.00 0.88 3.38
C LYS A 16 -22.03 1.04 4.56
N VAL A 17 -22.15 0.20 5.59
CA VAL A 17 -21.22 0.25 6.76
C VAL A 17 -19.81 -0.09 6.33
N ILE A 18 -19.64 -1.08 5.44
CA ILE A 18 -18.35 -1.47 4.89
C ILE A 18 -17.74 -0.29 4.10
N GLU A 19 -18.51 0.31 3.20
CA GLU A 19 -18.08 1.45 2.39
C GLU A 19 -17.68 2.65 3.25
N ASP A 20 -18.47 2.99 4.27
CA ASP A 20 -18.18 4.09 5.19
C ASP A 20 -16.88 3.85 5.99
N GLN A 21 -16.61 2.61 6.41
CA GLN A 21 -15.38 2.25 7.12
C GLN A 21 -14.15 2.26 6.19
N ILE A 22 -14.28 1.77 4.96
CA ILE A 22 -13.22 1.83 3.95
C ILE A 22 -12.89 3.29 3.62
N SER A 23 -13.90 4.12 3.40
CA SER A 23 -13.72 5.55 3.13
C SER A 23 -13.02 6.25 4.30
N ALA A 24 -13.42 5.96 5.53
CA ALA A 24 -12.78 6.53 6.72
C ALA A 24 -11.29 6.09 6.87
N ALA A 25 -10.97 4.85 6.53
CA ALA A 25 -9.59 4.37 6.52
C ALA A 25 -8.76 5.02 5.40
N ALA A 26 -9.36 5.19 4.21
CA ALA A 26 -8.74 5.90 3.09
C ALA A 26 -8.45 7.37 3.42
N ASP A 27 -9.35 8.04 4.13
CA ASP A 27 -9.14 9.41 4.62
C ASP A 27 -7.95 9.53 5.56
N ILE A 28 -7.74 8.55 6.44
CA ILE A 28 -6.57 8.51 7.32
C ILE A 28 -5.28 8.49 6.48
N LEU A 29 -5.23 7.67 5.43
CA LEU A 29 -4.07 7.65 4.52
C LEU A 29 -3.85 8.97 3.81
N ARG A 30 -4.92 9.58 3.26
CA ARG A 30 -4.84 10.89 2.58
C ARG A 30 -4.34 12.00 3.51
N GLN A 31 -4.63 11.91 4.81
CA GLN A 31 -4.19 12.86 5.82
C GLN A 31 -2.80 12.56 6.41
N GLY A 32 -2.06 11.63 5.81
CA GLY A 32 -0.71 11.25 6.27
C GLY A 32 -0.70 10.43 7.57
N GLY A 33 -1.82 9.77 7.88
CA GLY A 33 -1.92 8.86 9.01
C GLY A 33 -1.46 7.44 8.68
N LEU A 34 -1.40 6.60 9.72
CA LEU A 34 -1.08 5.18 9.61
C LEU A 34 -2.32 4.32 9.76
N ILE A 35 -2.38 3.22 9.03
CA ILE A 35 -3.42 2.20 9.17
C ILE A 35 -2.82 0.80 9.26
N GLY A 36 -3.43 -0.08 10.06
CA GLY A 36 -3.19 -1.52 10.01
C GLY A 36 -4.05 -2.13 8.91
N ILE A 37 -3.44 -2.81 7.95
CA ILE A 37 -4.12 -3.41 6.81
C ILE A 37 -3.98 -4.94 6.82
N PRO A 38 -5.06 -5.69 6.55
CA PRO A 38 -4.99 -7.13 6.36
C PRO A 38 -4.41 -7.48 4.98
N THR A 39 -3.65 -8.56 4.92
CA THR A 39 -3.19 -9.16 3.67
C THR A 39 -3.41 -10.66 3.69
N GLU A 40 -3.12 -11.36 2.57
CA GLU A 40 -3.18 -12.82 2.52
C GLU A 40 -2.06 -13.49 3.32
N THR A 41 -1.07 -12.72 3.80
CA THR A 41 0.04 -13.24 4.62
C THR A 41 -0.11 -12.82 6.08
N VAL A 42 0.17 -11.55 6.39
CA VAL A 42 0.10 -10.98 7.75
C VAL A 42 -0.50 -9.58 7.70
N TYR A 43 -0.93 -9.05 8.85
CA TYR A 43 -1.25 -7.62 8.95
C TYR A 43 -0.02 -6.77 8.69
N GLY A 44 -0.18 -5.73 7.89
CA GLY A 44 0.84 -4.74 7.61
C GLY A 44 0.49 -3.38 8.20
N LEU A 45 1.50 -2.53 8.42
CA LEU A 45 1.33 -1.12 8.73
C LEU A 45 1.50 -0.33 7.44
N GLY A 46 0.47 0.40 7.06
CA GLY A 46 0.42 1.17 5.81
C GLY A 46 0.37 2.68 6.04
N ALA A 47 0.93 3.40 5.09
CA ALA A 47 0.88 4.85 4.99
C ALA A 47 0.84 5.26 3.51
N ASN A 48 0.61 6.54 3.23
CA ASN A 48 0.79 7.09 1.89
C ASN A 48 2.29 7.03 1.51
N ALA A 49 2.63 6.20 0.53
CA ALA A 49 4.01 5.99 0.09
C ALA A 49 4.64 7.21 -0.60
N LEU A 50 3.83 8.20 -1.00
CA LEU A 50 4.26 9.44 -1.63
C LEU A 50 4.45 10.58 -0.63
N ASP A 51 4.06 10.37 0.63
CA ASP A 51 4.20 11.33 1.73
C ASP A 51 5.38 10.92 2.62
N GLU A 52 6.49 11.65 2.53
CA GLU A 52 7.71 11.33 3.26
C GLU A 52 7.50 11.33 4.79
N ASP A 53 6.70 12.26 5.31
CA ASP A 53 6.41 12.34 6.74
C ASP A 53 5.55 11.15 7.20
N ALA A 54 4.58 10.74 6.39
CA ALA A 54 3.78 9.55 6.67
C ALA A 54 4.63 8.28 6.66
N VAL A 55 5.55 8.16 5.70
CA VAL A 55 6.50 7.04 5.61
C VAL A 55 7.41 6.98 6.84
N ARG A 56 7.94 8.11 7.29
CA ARG A 56 8.79 8.17 8.50
C ARG A 56 8.06 7.67 9.75
N LYS A 57 6.77 7.95 9.88
CA LYS A 57 5.95 7.44 10.99
C LYS A 57 5.90 5.90 11.04
N ILE A 58 5.98 5.19 9.89
CA ILE A 58 6.06 3.72 9.88
C ILE A 58 7.34 3.26 10.58
N PHE A 59 8.49 3.85 10.22
CA PHE A 59 9.78 3.49 10.82
C PHE A 59 9.79 3.78 12.33
N GLU A 60 9.29 4.92 12.75
CA GLU A 60 9.17 5.29 14.16
C GLU A 60 8.26 4.31 14.93
N ALA A 61 7.06 4.04 14.41
CA ALA A 61 6.09 3.15 15.07
C ALA A 61 6.60 1.71 15.21
N LYS A 62 7.42 1.24 14.27
CA LYS A 62 7.99 -0.12 14.28
C LYS A 62 9.36 -0.21 14.92
N GLY A 63 10.02 0.90 15.25
CA GLY A 63 11.44 0.91 15.62
C GLY A 63 12.34 0.34 14.52
N ARG A 64 11.92 0.47 13.25
CA ARG A 64 12.61 -0.12 12.10
C ARG A 64 13.68 0.85 11.59
N PRO A 65 14.89 0.36 11.25
CA PRO A 65 15.91 1.19 10.60
C PRO A 65 15.43 1.75 9.25
N GLN A 66 15.74 3.01 8.99
CA GLN A 66 15.31 3.72 7.77
C GLN A 66 16.06 3.26 6.50
N ASP A 67 17.13 2.49 6.64
CA ASP A 67 17.90 1.88 5.54
C ASP A 67 17.23 0.61 4.96
N ASN A 68 16.09 0.20 5.53
CA ASN A 68 15.34 -0.97 5.07
C ASN A 68 14.13 -0.54 4.24
N PRO A 69 14.18 -0.65 2.88
CA PRO A 69 13.15 -0.14 1.99
C PRO A 69 11.75 -0.69 2.31
N LEU A 70 10.73 0.11 2.04
CA LEU A 70 9.33 -0.29 2.10
C LEU A 70 8.85 -0.80 0.73
N ILE A 71 7.81 -1.62 0.76
CA ILE A 71 7.14 -2.12 -0.44
C ILE A 71 5.87 -1.31 -0.63
N ILE A 72 5.68 -0.71 -1.82
CA ILE A 72 4.42 -0.06 -2.14
C ILE A 72 3.37 -1.10 -2.56
N HIS A 73 2.14 -0.88 -2.13
CA HIS A 73 1.00 -1.72 -2.46
C HIS A 73 0.09 -1.00 -3.45
N ILE A 74 -0.24 -1.67 -4.54
CA ILE A 74 -1.10 -1.14 -5.61
C ILE A 74 -2.28 -2.08 -5.87
N PRO A 75 -3.40 -1.58 -6.42
CA PRO A 75 -4.60 -2.39 -6.60
C PRO A 75 -4.60 -3.21 -7.89
N GLY A 76 -3.54 -3.11 -8.69
CA GLY A 76 -3.39 -3.85 -9.92
C GLY A 76 -2.27 -3.32 -10.82
N PRO A 77 -1.90 -4.06 -11.88
CA PRO A 77 -0.77 -3.72 -12.74
C PRO A 77 -0.96 -2.41 -13.53
N GLN A 78 -2.20 -1.95 -13.71
CA GLN A 78 -2.50 -0.69 -14.39
C GLN A 78 -1.97 0.54 -13.63
N TRP A 79 -1.60 0.39 -12.34
CA TRP A 79 -1.00 1.46 -11.55
C TRP A 79 0.53 1.48 -11.63
N LEU A 80 1.18 0.46 -12.20
CA LEU A 80 2.65 0.42 -12.33
C LEU A 80 3.22 1.68 -12.99
N PRO A 81 2.65 2.20 -14.11
CA PRO A 81 3.19 3.41 -14.75
C PRO A 81 3.07 4.69 -13.91
N ARG A 82 2.28 4.69 -12.84
CA ARG A 82 2.20 5.84 -11.92
C ARG A 82 3.47 5.98 -11.09
N TYR A 83 4.10 4.87 -10.73
CA TYR A 83 5.19 4.80 -9.75
C TYR A 83 6.51 4.32 -10.33
N CYS A 84 6.48 3.60 -11.45
CA CYS A 84 7.65 2.97 -12.05
C CYS A 84 7.95 3.53 -13.44
N GLU A 85 9.24 3.61 -13.76
CA GLU A 85 9.75 3.95 -15.11
C GLU A 85 10.10 2.67 -15.86
N ASP A 86 10.01 2.73 -17.20
CA ASP A 86 10.50 1.68 -18.09
C ASP A 86 10.02 0.27 -17.68
N VAL A 87 8.73 0.14 -17.32
CA VAL A 87 8.17 -1.15 -16.86
C VAL A 87 8.28 -2.18 -17.97
N PRO A 88 9.08 -3.26 -17.77
CA PRO A 88 9.29 -4.24 -18.83
C PRO A 88 8.04 -5.10 -19.07
N PRO A 89 7.80 -5.59 -20.31
CA PRO A 89 6.67 -6.49 -20.61
C PRO A 89 6.59 -7.71 -19.68
N LEU A 90 7.74 -8.23 -19.24
CA LEU A 90 7.80 -9.34 -18.28
C LEU A 90 7.09 -9.01 -16.95
N ALA A 91 7.16 -7.77 -16.47
CA ALA A 91 6.47 -7.36 -15.25
C ALA A 91 4.96 -7.53 -15.38
N TYR A 92 4.37 -7.14 -16.52
CA TYR A 92 2.94 -7.34 -16.78
C TYR A 92 2.58 -8.82 -16.92
N THR A 93 3.44 -9.63 -17.51
CA THR A 93 3.25 -11.07 -17.62
C THR A 93 3.23 -11.73 -16.23
N LEU A 94 4.16 -11.37 -15.36
CA LEU A 94 4.22 -11.86 -13.99
C LEU A 94 3.02 -11.37 -13.16
N ALA A 95 2.63 -10.10 -13.32
CA ALA A 95 1.45 -9.56 -12.66
C ALA A 95 0.18 -10.33 -13.04
N ARG A 96 -0.05 -10.62 -14.30
CA ARG A 96 -1.22 -11.41 -14.75
C ARG A 96 -1.26 -12.81 -14.15
N LYS A 97 -0.08 -13.40 -13.87
CA LYS A 97 0.01 -14.77 -13.37
C LYS A 97 -0.05 -14.85 -11.84
N PHE A 98 0.52 -13.87 -11.13
CA PHE A 98 0.77 -13.95 -9.69
C PHE A 98 0.11 -12.85 -8.85
N TRP A 99 -0.50 -11.84 -9.48
CA TRP A 99 -1.24 -10.79 -8.79
C TRP A 99 -2.75 -10.95 -8.99
N PRO A 100 -3.54 -10.66 -7.93
CA PRO A 100 -3.11 -10.33 -6.56
C PRO A 100 -2.41 -11.51 -5.88
N GLY A 101 -1.45 -11.21 -4.99
CA GLY A 101 -0.69 -12.23 -4.27
C GLY A 101 0.62 -11.71 -3.68
N PRO A 102 1.44 -12.62 -3.12
CA PRO A 102 2.61 -12.24 -2.35
C PRO A 102 3.83 -11.84 -3.19
N LEU A 103 3.76 -11.96 -4.51
CA LEU A 103 4.88 -11.56 -5.38
C LEU A 103 5.16 -10.07 -5.26
N THR A 104 6.39 -9.72 -4.86
CA THR A 104 6.92 -8.35 -4.94
C THR A 104 7.87 -8.25 -6.13
N MET A 105 7.65 -7.27 -6.98
CA MET A 105 8.56 -6.95 -8.09
C MET A 105 9.40 -5.73 -7.74
N ILE A 106 10.70 -5.77 -8.01
CA ILE A 106 11.60 -4.63 -7.85
C ILE A 106 11.74 -3.96 -9.21
N LEU A 107 11.31 -2.71 -9.29
CA LEU A 107 11.25 -1.95 -10.54
C LEU A 107 11.89 -0.57 -10.35
N LYS A 108 12.32 0.05 -11.45
CA LYS A 108 12.86 1.41 -11.45
C LYS A 108 11.79 2.40 -10.99
N ARG A 109 12.07 3.16 -9.94
CA ARG A 109 11.11 4.12 -9.39
C ARG A 109 11.05 5.41 -10.18
N LYS A 110 9.88 6.04 -10.21
CA LYS A 110 9.75 7.45 -10.59
C LYS A 110 10.17 8.36 -9.43
N LYS A 111 10.62 9.56 -9.76
CA LYS A 111 11.04 10.58 -8.79
C LYS A 111 9.92 11.04 -7.84
N ILE A 112 8.65 10.76 -8.16
CA ILE A 112 7.51 11.03 -7.29
C ILE A 112 7.56 10.25 -5.98
N ILE A 113 8.25 9.09 -5.96
CA ILE A 113 8.43 8.29 -4.75
C ILE A 113 9.57 8.89 -3.94
N PRO A 114 9.35 9.31 -2.68
CA PRO A 114 10.40 9.89 -1.85
C PRO A 114 11.49 8.89 -1.46
N ASP A 115 12.68 9.39 -1.19
CA ASP A 115 13.83 8.57 -0.78
C ASP A 115 13.57 7.78 0.50
N ALA A 116 12.77 8.31 1.42
CA ALA A 116 12.40 7.60 2.64
C ALA A 116 11.70 6.25 2.35
N THR A 117 10.91 6.16 1.27
CA THR A 117 10.21 4.93 0.88
C THR A 117 11.18 3.87 0.35
N THR A 118 12.21 4.27 -0.37
CA THR A 118 13.14 3.38 -1.08
C THR A 118 14.51 3.27 -0.41
N ALA A 119 14.69 3.88 0.76
CA ALA A 119 16.01 4.00 1.40
C ALA A 119 17.07 4.63 0.48
N GLY A 120 16.66 5.57 -0.40
CA GLY A 120 17.53 6.25 -1.35
C GLY A 120 17.88 5.44 -2.60
N LEU A 121 17.34 4.23 -2.76
CA LEU A 121 17.58 3.42 -3.96
C LEU A 121 16.81 3.99 -5.16
N ASP A 122 17.29 3.72 -6.37
CA ASP A 122 16.64 4.07 -7.65
C ASP A 122 15.54 3.05 -8.06
N THR A 123 15.33 2.05 -7.22
CA THR A 123 14.30 1.02 -7.39
C THR A 123 13.30 1.04 -6.24
N VAL A 124 12.13 0.46 -6.50
CA VAL A 124 11.05 0.29 -5.52
C VAL A 124 10.44 -1.10 -5.63
N GLY A 125 10.15 -1.71 -4.48
CA GLY A 125 9.36 -2.92 -4.41
C GLY A 125 7.88 -2.61 -4.58
N VAL A 126 7.20 -3.34 -5.46
CA VAL A 126 5.77 -3.17 -5.75
C VAL A 126 5.05 -4.51 -5.61
N ARG A 127 3.91 -4.50 -4.96
CA ARG A 127 3.06 -5.68 -4.74
C ARG A 127 1.58 -5.32 -4.89
N CYS A 128 0.78 -6.28 -5.36
CA CYS A 128 -0.67 -6.21 -5.33
C CYS A 128 -1.19 -7.25 -4.32
N PRO A 129 -1.59 -6.85 -3.10
CA PRO A 129 -1.98 -7.80 -2.05
C PRO A 129 -3.30 -8.48 -2.41
N ASP A 130 -3.44 -9.77 -2.05
CA ASP A 130 -4.68 -10.52 -2.24
C ASP A 130 -5.59 -10.40 -1.00
N HIS A 131 -6.16 -9.21 -0.82
CA HIS A 131 -7.15 -8.97 0.22
C HIS A 131 -8.12 -7.85 -0.20
N GLN A 132 -9.40 -8.18 -0.28
CA GLN A 132 -10.42 -7.27 -0.83
C GLN A 132 -10.52 -5.94 -0.06
N VAL A 133 -10.45 -5.96 1.27
CA VAL A 133 -10.51 -4.75 2.09
C VAL A 133 -9.33 -3.83 1.78
N THR A 134 -8.12 -4.37 1.76
CA THR A 134 -6.91 -3.60 1.46
C THR A 134 -6.94 -3.02 0.05
N LEU A 135 -7.34 -3.81 -0.94
CA LEU A 135 -7.49 -3.32 -2.32
C LEU A 135 -8.53 -2.21 -2.42
N ALA A 136 -9.65 -2.32 -1.69
CA ALA A 136 -10.69 -1.29 -1.65
C ALA A 136 -10.16 0.01 -1.00
N ILE A 137 -9.43 -0.08 0.10
CA ILE A 137 -8.81 1.08 0.77
C ILE A 137 -7.81 1.77 -0.17
N ILE A 138 -6.94 1.02 -0.85
CA ILE A 138 -5.97 1.58 -1.79
C ILE A 138 -6.67 2.31 -2.94
N ARG A 139 -7.70 1.69 -3.54
CA ARG A 139 -8.47 2.33 -4.62
C ARG A 139 -9.17 3.60 -4.15
N GLU A 140 -9.82 3.54 -3.01
CA GLU A 140 -10.56 4.67 -2.43
C GLU A 140 -9.63 5.81 -2.02
N SER A 141 -8.45 5.51 -1.47
CA SER A 141 -7.48 6.53 -1.09
C SER A 141 -6.87 7.25 -2.29
N GLY A 142 -6.66 6.53 -3.39
CA GLY A 142 -6.02 7.05 -4.60
C GLY A 142 -4.51 7.33 -4.46
N VAL A 143 -3.91 6.92 -3.33
CA VAL A 143 -2.49 7.18 -3.00
C VAL A 143 -1.73 5.88 -2.76
#